data_150261ed4655977b0fb754f9c4280501
#
_entry.id   150261ed4655977b0fb754f9c4280501
#
_cell.length_a   1.000
_cell.length_b   1.000
_cell.length_c   1.000
_cell.angle_alpha   90.00
_cell.angle_beta   90.00
_cell.angle_gamma   90.00
#
_symmetry.space_group_name_H-M   'P 1'
#
loop_
_entity.id
_entity.type
_entity.pdbx_description
1 polymer ?
#
loop_
_entity_poly.entity_id
_entity_poly.type
_entity_poly.pdbx_seq_one_letter_code
_entity_poly.pdbx_strand_id
1 'polypeptide(L)'
;MNTSRPFTFGTMILAVALASPVQASDPSPYMGGEVNLVEAPNGAIARAEVLEAAEEILYADPTTEKLAEGVWSLGGYSMGNTTVIEAEDGLIVYDTGDSKAEGEHLREAIEKISDKPIKAIIYSHSHYTMGAGSLVDNPDDVLIIGHPKLNETAEASLQGGGAPSAIPEVGPYMTA
;
A
#
# COMPACT_ATOMS: atom_id res chain seq x y z
N MET A 1 -40.65 -3.88 79.76
CA MET A 1 -41.23 -3.15 78.63
C MET A 1 -40.41 -3.56 77.39
N ASN A 2 -41.02 -4.44 76.61
CA ASN A 2 -40.37 -5.10 75.48
C ASN A 2 -41.04 -4.58 74.18
N THR A 3 -40.36 -3.75 73.42
CA THR A 3 -40.89 -3.21 72.15
C THR A 3 -40.17 -3.88 70.99
N SER A 4 -40.82 -4.93 70.46
CA SER A 4 -40.42 -5.56 69.17
C SER A 4 -40.85 -4.66 67.99
N ARG A 5 -39.86 -4.28 67.17
CA ARG A 5 -40.09 -3.61 65.88
C ARG A 5 -40.32 -4.66 64.81
N PRO A 6 -41.27 -4.48 63.90
CA PRO A 6 -41.42 -5.38 62.74
C PRO A 6 -40.38 -5.11 61.65
N PHE A 7 -39.79 -6.20 61.18
CA PHE A 7 -38.91 -6.18 59.96
C PHE A 7 -39.79 -6.15 58.71
N THR A 8 -39.65 -5.11 57.92
CA THR A 8 -40.34 -5.02 56.64
C THR A 8 -39.39 -5.62 55.57
N PHE A 9 -39.79 -6.74 54.98
CA PHE A 9 -39.10 -7.31 53.81
C PHE A 9 -39.41 -6.45 52.55
N GLY A 10 -38.46 -5.69 52.12
CA GLY A 10 -38.54 -5.02 50.82
C GLY A 10 -38.29 -6.03 49.68
N THR A 11 -39.29 -6.22 48.85
CA THR A 11 -39.19 -7.04 47.64
C THR A 11 -38.35 -6.29 46.62
N MET A 12 -37.12 -6.79 46.36
CA MET A 12 -36.23 -6.26 45.35
C MET A 12 -36.66 -6.84 43.99
N ILE A 13 -37.31 -6.01 43.16
CA ILE A 13 -37.63 -6.38 41.78
C ILE A 13 -36.36 -6.23 40.94
N LEU A 14 -35.79 -7.38 40.58
CA LEU A 14 -34.68 -7.44 39.66
C LEU A 14 -35.23 -7.22 38.22
N ALA A 15 -35.05 -6.02 37.70
CA ALA A 15 -35.37 -5.72 36.32
C ALA A 15 -34.28 -6.36 35.39
N VAL A 16 -34.60 -7.50 34.81
CA VAL A 16 -33.80 -8.10 33.75
C VAL A 16 -34.06 -7.29 32.49
N ALA A 17 -33.12 -6.43 32.14
CA ALA A 17 -33.10 -5.79 30.82
C ALA A 17 -32.85 -6.87 29.76
N LEU A 18 -33.89 -7.27 29.04
CA LEU A 18 -33.74 -8.08 27.83
C LEU A 18 -33.02 -7.23 26.80
N ALA A 19 -31.73 -7.45 26.66
CA ALA A 19 -30.98 -6.92 25.50
C ALA A 19 -31.61 -7.50 24.25
N SER A 20 -32.28 -6.67 23.46
CA SER A 20 -32.72 -7.03 22.13
C SER A 20 -31.49 -7.43 21.33
N PRO A 21 -31.50 -8.56 20.59
CA PRO A 21 -30.41 -8.88 19.69
C PRO A 21 -30.25 -7.69 18.71
N VAL A 22 -29.05 -7.14 18.67
CA VAL A 22 -28.69 -6.20 17.59
C VAL A 22 -28.81 -7.01 16.30
N GLN A 23 -29.90 -6.79 15.57
CA GLN A 23 -29.98 -7.28 14.20
C GLN A 23 -28.84 -6.62 13.44
N ALA A 24 -27.95 -7.45 12.89
CA ALA A 24 -27.00 -6.98 11.90
C ALA A 24 -27.82 -6.21 10.87
N SER A 25 -27.56 -4.92 10.73
CA SER A 25 -28.16 -4.13 9.67
C SER A 25 -27.87 -4.83 8.34
N ASP A 26 -28.87 -4.88 7.47
CA ASP A 26 -28.65 -5.32 6.08
C ASP A 26 -27.35 -4.71 5.55
N PRO A 27 -26.57 -5.46 4.77
CA PRO A 27 -25.34 -4.97 4.21
C PRO A 27 -25.59 -3.61 3.57
N SER A 28 -24.72 -2.68 3.87
CA SER A 28 -24.80 -1.28 3.45
C SER A 28 -25.30 -1.16 2.00
N PRO A 29 -26.26 -0.26 1.70
CA PRO A 29 -26.69 0.00 0.32
C PRO A 29 -25.55 0.41 -0.64
N TYR A 30 -24.39 0.73 -0.11
CA TYR A 30 -23.18 0.95 -0.88
C TYR A 30 -22.63 -0.31 -1.55
N MET A 31 -22.97 -1.48 -1.04
CA MET A 31 -22.55 -2.76 -1.62
C MET A 31 -23.47 -3.21 -2.75
N GLY A 32 -24.47 -2.42 -3.07
CA GLY A 32 -25.45 -2.44 -4.15
C GLY A 32 -25.46 -3.67 -5.03
N GLY A 33 -26.31 -4.67 -4.71
CA GLY A 33 -26.58 -5.78 -5.58
C GLY A 33 -25.89 -7.09 -5.19
N GLU A 34 -26.08 -8.07 -6.04
CA GLU A 34 -25.52 -9.41 -5.89
C GLU A 34 -23.99 -9.36 -6.04
N VAL A 35 -23.28 -9.87 -5.05
CA VAL A 35 -21.81 -9.89 -5.06
C VAL A 35 -21.34 -11.16 -5.73
N ASN A 36 -20.68 -11.06 -6.86
CA ASN A 36 -20.05 -12.17 -7.54
C ASN A 36 -18.65 -12.40 -6.91
N LEU A 37 -18.56 -13.39 -6.02
CA LEU A 37 -17.30 -13.80 -5.41
C LEU A 37 -16.64 -14.89 -6.25
N VAL A 38 -15.35 -14.71 -6.53
CA VAL A 38 -14.52 -15.67 -7.26
C VAL A 38 -13.24 -15.95 -6.48
N GLU A 39 -12.65 -17.10 -6.73
CA GLU A 39 -11.36 -17.48 -6.17
C GLU A 39 -10.24 -17.04 -7.12
N ALA A 40 -9.32 -16.24 -6.61
CA ALA A 40 -8.13 -15.83 -7.32
C ALA A 40 -7.10 -16.97 -7.40
N PRO A 41 -6.11 -16.93 -8.31
CA PRO A 41 -5.11 -18.00 -8.47
C PRO A 41 -4.31 -18.33 -7.20
N ASN A 42 -4.19 -17.39 -6.27
CA ASN A 42 -3.54 -17.57 -4.97
C ASN A 42 -4.48 -18.12 -3.87
N GLY A 43 -5.75 -18.47 -4.21
CA GLY A 43 -6.75 -18.98 -3.28
C GLY A 43 -7.51 -17.91 -2.50
N ALA A 44 -7.25 -16.61 -2.73
CA ALA A 44 -8.01 -15.55 -2.10
C ALA A 44 -9.42 -15.42 -2.72
N ILE A 45 -10.42 -15.17 -1.87
CA ILE A 45 -11.79 -14.91 -2.35
C ILE A 45 -11.99 -13.41 -2.48
N ALA A 46 -12.28 -12.96 -3.67
CA ALA A 46 -12.51 -11.56 -3.98
C ALA A 46 -13.73 -11.36 -4.88
N ARG A 47 -14.19 -10.12 -5.02
CA ARG A 47 -15.20 -9.78 -6.03
C ARG A 47 -14.58 -9.84 -7.41
N ALA A 48 -15.30 -10.43 -8.38
CA ALA A 48 -14.83 -10.55 -9.76
C ALA A 48 -14.42 -9.21 -10.35
N GLU A 49 -15.23 -8.16 -10.12
CA GLU A 49 -14.96 -6.82 -10.64
C GLU A 49 -13.71 -6.17 -10.02
N VAL A 50 -13.38 -6.55 -8.78
CA VAL A 50 -12.16 -6.05 -8.12
C VAL A 50 -10.91 -6.71 -8.68
N LEU A 51 -10.97 -8.02 -8.98
CA LEU A 51 -9.87 -8.73 -9.62
C LEU A 51 -9.62 -8.20 -11.03
N GLU A 52 -10.69 -8.01 -11.82
CA GLU A 52 -10.59 -7.45 -13.17
C GLU A 52 -9.97 -6.04 -13.15
N ALA A 53 -10.42 -5.17 -12.24
CA ALA A 53 -9.85 -3.84 -12.09
C ALA A 53 -8.39 -3.88 -11.60
N ALA A 54 -8.04 -4.85 -10.74
CA ALA A 54 -6.66 -5.01 -10.27
C ALA A 54 -5.74 -5.46 -11.42
N GLU A 55 -6.19 -6.36 -12.28
CA GLU A 55 -5.43 -6.78 -13.46
C GLU A 55 -5.16 -5.60 -14.41
N GLU A 56 -6.15 -4.72 -14.61
CA GLU A 56 -6.00 -3.55 -15.46
C GLU A 56 -5.07 -2.48 -14.89
N ILE A 57 -5.08 -2.29 -13.57
CA ILE A 57 -4.38 -1.18 -12.90
C ILE A 57 -3.01 -1.61 -12.37
N LEU A 58 -2.93 -2.80 -11.75
CA LEU A 58 -1.74 -3.24 -11.01
C LEU A 58 -0.83 -4.17 -11.83
N TYR A 59 -1.37 -4.83 -12.85
CA TYR A 59 -0.66 -5.82 -13.66
C TYR A 59 -0.64 -5.46 -15.15
N ALA A 60 -0.77 -4.16 -15.46
CA ALA A 60 -0.56 -3.67 -16.81
C ALA A 60 0.83 -4.08 -17.30
N ASP A 61 0.93 -4.45 -18.57
CA ASP A 61 2.22 -4.75 -19.18
C ASP A 61 3.20 -3.57 -18.99
N PRO A 62 4.46 -3.84 -18.63
CA PRO A 62 5.44 -2.79 -18.45
C PRO A 62 5.61 -1.94 -19.72
N THR A 63 5.59 -0.64 -19.55
CA THR A 63 5.72 0.34 -20.64
C THR A 63 6.89 1.28 -20.38
N THR A 64 7.54 1.68 -21.47
CA THR A 64 8.56 2.74 -21.45
C THR A 64 8.15 3.77 -22.50
N GLU A 65 7.69 4.92 -22.06
CA GLU A 65 7.17 5.99 -22.91
C GLU A 65 8.11 7.20 -22.87
N LYS A 66 8.56 7.65 -24.05
CA LYS A 66 9.31 8.89 -24.15
C LYS A 66 8.35 10.07 -24.16
N LEU A 67 8.33 10.83 -23.07
CA LEU A 67 7.45 11.99 -22.90
C LEU A 67 8.01 13.25 -23.57
N ALA A 68 9.31 13.42 -23.54
CA ALA A 68 10.02 14.54 -24.15
C ALA A 68 11.47 14.14 -24.43
N GLU A 69 12.25 15.03 -25.03
CA GLU A 69 13.69 14.80 -25.21
C GLU A 69 14.37 14.68 -23.84
N GLY A 70 15.01 13.54 -23.60
CA GLY A 70 15.66 13.23 -22.33
C GLY A 70 14.71 12.92 -21.18
N VAL A 71 13.40 12.64 -21.43
CA VAL A 71 12.42 12.34 -20.35
C VAL A 71 11.58 11.15 -20.73
N TRP A 72 11.57 10.14 -19.87
CA TRP A 72 10.79 8.92 -20.02
C TRP A 72 9.92 8.63 -18.79
N SER A 73 8.78 8.00 -19.03
CA SER A 73 7.93 7.40 -17.99
C SER A 73 7.97 5.88 -18.14
N LEU A 74 8.22 5.20 -17.04
CA LEU A 74 8.20 3.74 -16.93
C LEU A 74 6.95 3.37 -16.09
N GLY A 75 5.93 2.82 -16.75
CA GLY A 75 4.69 2.37 -16.15
C GLY A 75 4.61 0.85 -16.09
N GLY A 76 3.80 0.30 -15.15
CA GLY A 76 3.57 -1.15 -15.02
C GLY A 76 4.71 -1.93 -14.35
N TYR A 77 5.74 -1.26 -13.86
CA TYR A 77 6.84 -1.87 -13.08
C TYR A 77 6.54 -1.91 -11.58
N SER A 78 5.72 -1.00 -11.10
CA SER A 78 5.19 -0.93 -9.74
C SER A 78 3.83 -0.24 -9.75
N MET A 79 3.21 -0.05 -8.59
CA MET A 79 1.96 0.70 -8.48
C MET A 79 2.08 2.16 -8.94
N GLY A 80 3.25 2.75 -8.81
CA GLY A 80 3.55 4.10 -9.28
C GLY A 80 4.45 4.07 -10.52
N ASN A 81 4.38 5.13 -11.31
CA ASN A 81 5.28 5.29 -12.44
C ASN A 81 6.63 5.83 -11.98
N THR A 82 7.70 5.30 -12.55
CA THR A 82 9.04 5.87 -12.42
C THR A 82 9.30 6.84 -13.56
N THR A 83 9.85 8.01 -13.26
CA THR A 83 10.29 8.94 -14.30
C THR A 83 11.82 8.97 -14.37
N VAL A 84 12.34 8.87 -15.57
CA VAL A 84 13.79 8.98 -15.87
C VAL A 84 14.05 10.27 -16.64
N ILE A 85 14.98 11.08 -16.15
CA ILE A 85 15.39 12.33 -16.77
C ILE A 85 16.88 12.24 -17.07
N GLU A 86 17.25 12.42 -18.32
CA GLU A 86 18.64 12.46 -18.76
C GLU A 86 19.20 13.87 -18.59
N ALA A 87 20.26 13.98 -17.81
CA ALA A 87 21.05 15.19 -17.63
C ALA A 87 22.40 15.05 -18.34
N GLU A 88 23.22 16.11 -18.31
CA GLU A 88 24.53 16.13 -18.97
C GLU A 88 25.44 15.02 -18.43
N ASP A 89 25.52 14.86 -17.10
CA ASP A 89 26.45 13.96 -16.42
C ASP A 89 25.86 12.61 -16.00
N GLY A 90 24.57 12.36 -16.25
CA GLY A 90 23.91 11.14 -15.80
C GLY A 90 22.40 11.20 -15.82
N LEU A 91 21.79 10.28 -15.11
CA LEU A 91 20.34 10.16 -15.00
C LEU A 91 19.84 10.64 -13.63
N ILE A 92 18.67 11.24 -13.64
CA ILE A 92 17.85 11.52 -12.45
C ILE A 92 16.66 10.58 -12.52
N VAL A 93 16.43 9.79 -11.45
CA VAL A 93 15.31 8.85 -11.34
C VAL A 93 14.34 9.38 -10.29
N TYR A 94 13.08 9.49 -10.65
CA TYR A 94 12.02 9.91 -9.74
C TYR A 94 11.15 8.70 -9.42
N ASP A 95 11.15 8.29 -8.13
CA ASP A 95 10.59 7.07 -7.58
C ASP A 95 11.23 5.76 -8.09
N THR A 96 11.29 4.75 -7.24
CA THR A 96 12.10 3.55 -7.51
C THR A 96 11.36 2.23 -7.29
N GLY A 97 10.05 2.29 -7.08
CA GLY A 97 9.24 1.11 -6.77
C GLY A 97 9.23 0.74 -5.29
N ASP A 98 8.32 -0.16 -4.92
CA ASP A 98 8.01 -0.59 -3.57
C ASP A 98 8.83 -1.77 -3.08
N SER A 99 9.55 -2.43 -3.98
CA SER A 99 10.32 -3.63 -3.67
C SER A 99 11.67 -3.67 -4.39
N LYS A 100 12.54 -4.54 -3.89
CA LYS A 100 13.81 -4.83 -4.54
C LYS A 100 13.62 -5.41 -5.95
N ALA A 101 12.66 -6.30 -6.14
CA ALA A 101 12.37 -6.93 -7.42
C ALA A 101 11.90 -5.91 -8.45
N GLU A 102 11.03 -4.97 -8.07
CA GLU A 102 10.61 -3.86 -8.94
C GLU A 102 11.81 -2.97 -9.32
N GLY A 103 12.69 -2.67 -8.36
CA GLY A 103 13.93 -1.94 -8.62
C GLY A 103 14.84 -2.67 -9.61
N GLU A 104 14.95 -3.99 -9.57
CA GLU A 104 15.72 -4.79 -10.54
C GLU A 104 15.13 -4.68 -11.94
N HIS A 105 13.80 -4.80 -12.10
CA HIS A 105 13.11 -4.63 -13.36
C HIS A 105 13.23 -3.18 -13.90
N LEU A 106 13.13 -2.18 -13.03
CA LEU A 106 13.34 -0.78 -13.41
C LEU A 106 14.76 -0.55 -13.89
N ARG A 107 15.77 -1.12 -13.24
CA ARG A 107 17.17 -1.05 -13.68
C ARG A 107 17.33 -1.57 -15.11
N GLU A 108 16.80 -2.76 -15.40
CA GLU A 108 16.84 -3.33 -16.76
C GLU A 108 16.16 -2.45 -17.80
N ALA A 109 15.07 -1.76 -17.42
CA ALA A 109 14.38 -0.83 -18.30
C ALA A 109 15.18 0.46 -18.53
N ILE A 110 15.80 1.00 -17.48
CA ILE A 110 16.64 2.20 -17.54
C ILE A 110 17.90 1.96 -18.40
N GLU A 111 18.54 0.80 -18.24
CA GLU A 111 19.72 0.41 -19.04
C GLU A 111 19.42 0.32 -20.56
N LYS A 112 18.15 0.07 -20.94
CA LYS A 112 17.72 0.12 -22.34
C LYS A 112 17.50 1.54 -22.87
N ILE A 113 17.33 2.51 -21.96
CA ILE A 113 17.13 3.92 -22.31
C ILE A 113 18.49 4.62 -22.50
N SER A 114 19.43 4.41 -21.57
CA SER A 114 20.70 5.13 -21.53
C SER A 114 21.77 4.35 -20.79
N ASP A 115 23.02 4.44 -21.26
CA ASP A 115 24.21 3.90 -20.60
C ASP A 115 24.78 4.85 -19.52
N LYS A 116 24.16 6.02 -19.31
CA LYS A 116 24.61 6.99 -18.32
C LYS A 116 24.33 6.49 -16.90
N PRO A 117 25.25 6.77 -15.95
CA PRO A 117 25.02 6.40 -14.56
C PRO A 117 23.89 7.21 -13.92
N ILE A 118 23.18 6.60 -12.98
CA ILE A 118 22.23 7.33 -12.11
C ILE A 118 23.03 8.22 -11.16
N LYS A 119 22.73 9.51 -11.15
CA LYS A 119 23.39 10.53 -10.32
C LYS A 119 22.49 11.07 -9.22
N ALA A 120 21.18 11.02 -9.41
CA ALA A 120 20.23 11.41 -8.38
C ALA A 120 19.00 10.53 -8.40
N ILE A 121 18.44 10.29 -7.20
CA ILE A 121 17.14 9.68 -7.00
C ILE A 121 16.30 10.67 -6.19
N ILE A 122 15.08 10.93 -6.66
CA ILE A 122 14.13 11.82 -6.01
C ILE A 122 12.93 11.00 -5.59
N TYR A 123 12.51 11.12 -4.35
CA TYR A 123 11.32 10.43 -3.83
C TYR A 123 10.13 11.37 -3.68
N SER A 124 8.99 10.98 -4.25
CA SER A 124 7.72 11.66 -4.02
C SER A 124 7.22 11.45 -2.59
N HIS A 125 7.35 10.23 -2.09
CA HIS A 125 6.95 9.82 -0.75
C HIS A 125 7.60 8.47 -0.35
N SER A 126 7.26 7.95 0.83
CA SER A 126 7.95 6.81 1.44
C SER A 126 7.72 5.46 0.77
N HIS A 127 6.65 5.28 0.00
CA HIS A 127 6.36 3.98 -0.62
C HIS A 127 7.40 3.59 -1.67
N TYR A 128 7.75 4.49 -2.58
CA TYR A 128 8.59 4.15 -3.74
C TYR A 128 10.09 4.31 -3.48
N THR A 129 10.55 3.88 -2.29
CA THR A 129 11.95 4.01 -1.89
C THR A 129 12.72 2.70 -1.90
N MET A 130 12.03 1.56 -1.86
CA MET A 130 12.65 0.26 -1.59
C MET A 130 13.42 -0.31 -2.78
N GLY A 131 13.11 0.11 -4.01
CA GLY A 131 13.80 -0.33 -5.21
C GLY A 131 15.16 0.33 -5.43
N ALA A 132 15.47 1.44 -4.76
CA ALA A 132 16.69 2.21 -4.97
C ALA A 132 17.98 1.40 -4.84
N GLY A 133 18.04 0.48 -3.87
CA GLY A 133 19.20 -0.37 -3.66
C GLY A 133 19.50 -1.33 -4.82
N SER A 134 18.54 -1.56 -5.72
CA SER A 134 18.73 -2.36 -6.92
C SER A 134 19.13 -1.52 -8.15
N LEU A 135 18.86 -0.21 -8.10
CA LEU A 135 19.15 0.72 -9.19
C LEU A 135 20.60 1.15 -9.24
N VAL A 136 21.30 1.15 -8.11
CA VAL A 136 22.66 1.68 -7.99
C VAL A 136 23.58 0.67 -7.34
N ASP A 137 24.82 0.60 -7.80
CA ASP A 137 25.82 -0.32 -7.26
C ASP A 137 26.45 0.23 -5.98
N ASN A 138 26.61 1.55 -5.90
CA ASN A 138 27.14 2.24 -4.75
C ASN A 138 26.26 3.45 -4.39
N PRO A 139 25.50 3.41 -3.28
CA PRO A 139 24.62 4.50 -2.87
C PRO A 139 25.38 5.81 -2.54
N ASP A 140 26.67 5.74 -2.20
CA ASP A 140 27.47 6.94 -1.90
C ASP A 140 27.75 7.80 -3.14
N ASP A 141 27.60 7.25 -4.35
CA ASP A 141 27.78 7.95 -5.62
C ASP A 141 26.51 8.64 -6.14
N VAL A 142 25.40 8.52 -5.40
CA VAL A 142 24.08 8.97 -5.82
C VAL A 142 23.49 9.96 -4.83
N LEU A 143 23.04 11.12 -5.31
CA LEU A 143 22.34 12.09 -4.52
C LEU A 143 20.89 11.63 -4.27
N ILE A 144 20.52 11.38 -3.02
CA ILE A 144 19.15 11.06 -2.62
C ILE A 144 18.43 12.33 -2.17
N ILE A 145 17.31 12.64 -2.81
CA ILE A 145 16.48 13.80 -2.54
C ILE A 145 15.09 13.33 -2.10
N GLY A 146 14.68 13.75 -0.92
CA GLY A 146 13.36 13.44 -0.38
C GLY A 146 12.95 14.41 0.72
N HIS A 147 11.70 14.31 1.16
CA HIS A 147 11.23 15.13 2.27
C HIS A 147 12.00 14.78 3.56
N PRO A 148 12.36 15.77 4.43
CA PRO A 148 13.11 15.51 5.67
C PRO A 148 12.51 14.45 6.59
N LYS A 149 11.18 14.28 6.58
CA LYS A 149 10.46 13.27 7.36
C LYS A 149 10.40 11.88 6.71
N LEU A 150 11.00 11.68 5.55
CA LEU A 150 10.96 10.41 4.84
C LEU A 150 11.50 9.27 5.71
N ASN A 151 12.67 9.48 6.33
CA ASN A 151 13.31 8.49 7.20
C ASN A 151 12.48 8.18 8.45
N GLU A 152 11.87 9.21 9.07
CA GLU A 152 10.98 9.01 10.24
C GLU A 152 9.80 8.10 9.89
N THR A 153 9.21 8.29 8.70
CA THR A 153 8.09 7.49 8.21
C THR A 153 8.53 6.06 7.90
N ALA A 154 9.69 5.88 7.26
CA ALA A 154 10.24 4.56 6.94
C ALA A 154 10.58 3.78 8.22
N GLU A 155 11.23 4.41 9.21
CA GLU A 155 11.54 3.81 10.51
C GLU A 155 10.27 3.41 11.27
N ALA A 156 9.25 4.27 11.28
CA ALA A 156 7.96 3.96 11.91
C ALA A 156 7.28 2.75 11.25
N SER A 157 7.36 2.63 9.94
CA SER A 157 6.83 1.49 9.20
C SER A 157 7.59 0.19 9.52
N LEU A 158 8.91 0.26 9.63
CA LEU A 158 9.74 -0.90 9.99
C LEU A 158 9.54 -1.33 11.45
N GLN A 159 9.43 -0.38 12.39
CA GLN A 159 9.22 -0.65 13.82
C GLN A 159 7.81 -1.11 14.14
N GLY A 160 6.81 -0.59 13.43
CA GLY A 160 5.41 -0.93 13.60
C GLY A 160 5.00 -2.26 12.95
N GLY A 161 5.95 -2.98 12.34
CA GLY A 161 5.63 -4.21 11.61
C GLY A 161 4.85 -3.93 10.34
N GLY A 162 5.18 -2.85 9.65
CA GLY A 162 4.39 -2.31 8.56
C GLY A 162 2.96 -2.05 9.06
N ALA A 163 2.47 -0.84 9.06
CA ALA A 163 1.04 -0.67 9.32
C ALA A 163 0.34 -1.73 8.45
N PRO A 164 -0.39 -2.68 9.02
CA PRO A 164 -1.18 -3.57 8.20
C PRO A 164 -1.95 -2.63 7.31
N SER A 165 -1.82 -2.77 6.01
CA SER A 165 -2.53 -1.89 5.11
C SER A 165 -3.94 -1.88 5.66
N ALA A 166 -4.48 -0.69 5.94
CA ALA A 166 -5.83 -0.58 6.51
C ALA A 166 -6.88 -1.22 5.57
N ILE A 167 -6.40 -1.74 4.46
CA ILE A 167 -7.13 -2.48 3.44
C ILE A 167 -6.53 -3.89 3.41
N PRO A 168 -7.10 -4.86 4.16
CA PRO A 168 -6.62 -6.25 4.21
C PRO A 168 -6.49 -6.90 2.82
N GLU A 169 -7.25 -6.41 1.85
CA GLU A 169 -7.28 -6.91 0.48
C GLU A 169 -6.02 -6.55 -0.33
N VAL A 170 -5.31 -5.47 0.04
CA VAL A 170 -4.10 -5.02 -0.66
C VAL A 170 -2.82 -5.57 -0.02
N GLY A 171 -2.86 -5.92 1.27
CA GLY A 171 -1.71 -6.44 2.00
C GLY A 171 -0.98 -7.62 1.34
N PRO A 172 -1.66 -8.65 0.81
CA PRO A 172 -1.02 -9.79 0.16
C PRO A 172 -0.25 -9.44 -1.12
N TYR A 173 -0.63 -8.37 -1.80
CA TYR A 173 0.02 -7.95 -3.05
C TYR A 173 1.25 -7.07 -2.83
N MET A 174 1.38 -6.45 -1.64
CA MET A 174 2.52 -5.60 -1.30
C MET A 174 3.70 -6.36 -0.68
N THR A 175 3.54 -7.62 -0.33
CA THR A 175 4.55 -8.45 0.36
C THR A 175 5.07 -9.63 -0.45
N ALA A 176 4.65 -9.78 -1.69
CA ALA A 176 5.03 -10.89 -2.58
C ALA A 176 6.35 -10.63 -3.31
#